data_9e8f0721bd7bdc5c16214fde0d6c00c7
#
_entry.id   9e8f0721bd7bdc5c16214fde0d6c00c7
#
_cell.length_a   1.000
_cell.length_b   1.000
_cell.length_c   1.000
_cell.angle_alpha   90.00
_cell.angle_beta   90.00
_cell.angle_gamma   90.00
#
_symmetry.space_group_name_H-M   'P 1'
#
loop_
_entity.id
_entity.type
_entity.pdbx_description
1 polymer ?
#
loop_
_entity_poly.entity_id
_entity_poly.type
_entity_poly.pdbx_seq_one_letter_code
_entity_poly.pdbx_strand_id
1 'polypeptide(L)'
;LAVKLRNADAKAKYEYELVVLDDECKPNVAVQVATKMAADKDIIAGATHYCSSTAIATVDTYHKFGFPVIVWGAVLPDITYRNKYAEIHRVNGTMINQNDANAELISSLGYKTVAVIHDTTDYGKGHNEYFGKALAKIGKAKIVGTFGVTAEQQDFTAELTQIKSLNPEVIYFGGLTPIGVRIRSQMDKLGVKAVFDGTSGIVSDAFIQGLGPLAEGALAFREGAPTEKLPGGKFFMEKYNAQKYDNPPEAYGAFAYAAMDMVLDTIEKTGPDRKKVIDELGNVKDRDSIVGKITFDDHGQNTVPVITKYVIQDGKFVEWDESEYAGGKRKLPGQK
;
A
#
# COMPACT_ATOMS: atom_id res chain seq x y z
N LEU A 1 -10.68 -16.27 -0.15
CA LEU A 1 -12.03 -16.02 0.38
C LEU A 1 -13.03 -15.75 -0.75
N ALA A 2 -12.79 -14.73 -1.64
CA ALA A 2 -13.75 -14.35 -2.69
C ALA A 2 -14.19 -15.54 -3.54
N VAL A 3 -13.26 -16.33 -4.09
CA VAL A 3 -13.57 -17.53 -4.91
C VAL A 3 -14.38 -18.56 -4.12
N LYS A 4 -14.04 -18.83 -2.86
CA LYS A 4 -14.80 -19.75 -2.02
C LYS A 4 -16.25 -19.30 -1.81
N LEU A 5 -16.46 -18.00 -1.58
CA LEU A 5 -17.79 -17.47 -1.39
C LEU A 5 -18.59 -17.49 -2.70
N ARG A 6 -17.94 -17.20 -3.83
CA ARG A 6 -18.58 -17.25 -5.14
C ARG A 6 -19.02 -18.67 -5.49
N ASN A 7 -18.16 -19.66 -5.31
CA ASN A 7 -18.52 -21.07 -5.57
C ASN A 7 -19.59 -21.61 -4.64
N ALA A 8 -19.79 -21.01 -3.47
CA ALA A 8 -20.86 -21.35 -2.55
C ALA A 8 -22.20 -20.65 -2.88
N ASP A 9 -22.20 -19.68 -3.78
CA ASP A 9 -23.43 -18.99 -4.21
C ASP A 9 -24.17 -19.81 -5.26
N ALA A 10 -25.37 -20.25 -4.94
CA ALA A 10 -26.23 -21.02 -5.85
C ALA A 10 -26.60 -20.25 -7.14
N LYS A 11 -26.35 -18.94 -7.20
CA LYS A 11 -26.59 -18.10 -8.38
C LYS A 11 -25.38 -17.98 -9.30
N ALA A 12 -24.20 -18.45 -8.85
CA ALA A 12 -23.00 -18.42 -9.68
C ALA A 12 -23.21 -19.23 -10.97
N LYS A 13 -22.78 -18.65 -12.10
CA LYS A 13 -22.92 -19.30 -13.42
C LYS A 13 -21.78 -20.27 -13.69
N TYR A 14 -20.67 -20.12 -12.98
CA TYR A 14 -19.45 -20.88 -13.19
C TYR A 14 -18.91 -21.41 -11.87
N GLU A 15 -18.19 -22.51 -11.92
CA GLU A 15 -17.30 -22.96 -10.86
C GLU A 15 -15.89 -22.42 -11.15
N TYR A 16 -15.26 -21.81 -10.14
CA TYR A 16 -13.98 -21.12 -10.29
C TYR A 16 -12.86 -21.89 -9.59
N GLU A 17 -11.77 -22.09 -10.28
CA GLU A 17 -10.51 -22.55 -9.70
C GLU A 17 -9.59 -21.37 -9.43
N LEU A 18 -8.94 -21.34 -8.26
CA LEU A 18 -7.98 -20.33 -7.88
C LEU A 18 -6.56 -20.85 -8.06
N VAL A 19 -5.82 -20.28 -9.01
CA VAL A 19 -4.37 -20.50 -9.18
C VAL A 19 -3.62 -19.45 -8.39
N VAL A 20 -2.80 -19.87 -7.42
CA VAL A 20 -1.99 -18.98 -6.58
C VAL A 20 -0.53 -19.14 -6.96
N LEU A 21 0.13 -18.03 -7.26
CA LEU A 21 1.56 -17.94 -7.55
C LEU A 21 2.18 -16.86 -6.68
N ASP A 22 3.38 -17.12 -6.16
CA ASP A 22 4.12 -16.18 -5.31
C ASP A 22 5.21 -15.46 -6.12
N ASP A 23 5.21 -14.13 -6.10
CA ASP A 23 6.23 -13.30 -6.74
C ASP A 23 7.40 -12.95 -5.79
N GLU A 24 7.31 -13.36 -4.52
CA GLU A 24 8.31 -13.13 -3.47
C GLU A 24 8.73 -11.66 -3.32
N CYS A 25 7.94 -10.71 -3.79
CA CYS A 25 8.33 -9.30 -3.95
C CYS A 25 9.64 -9.10 -4.76
N LYS A 26 9.98 -10.04 -5.65
CA LYS A 26 11.17 -10.00 -6.49
C LYS A 26 10.78 -9.80 -7.96
N PRO A 27 11.21 -8.71 -8.63
CA PRO A 27 10.80 -8.41 -10.01
C PRO A 27 11.09 -9.54 -11.01
N ASN A 28 12.24 -10.21 -10.89
CA ASN A 28 12.60 -11.32 -11.78
C ASN A 28 11.69 -12.55 -11.58
N VAL A 29 11.28 -12.86 -10.35
CA VAL A 29 10.32 -13.93 -10.06
C VAL A 29 8.93 -13.52 -10.57
N ALA A 30 8.53 -12.26 -10.31
CA ALA A 30 7.25 -11.72 -10.75
C ALA A 30 7.06 -11.84 -12.27
N VAL A 31 8.07 -11.50 -13.07
CA VAL A 31 7.99 -11.63 -14.54
C VAL A 31 7.82 -13.10 -14.97
N GLN A 32 8.47 -14.05 -14.28
CA GLN A 32 8.34 -15.47 -14.57
C GLN A 32 6.93 -15.98 -14.26
N VAL A 33 6.41 -15.68 -13.06
CA VAL A 33 5.07 -16.13 -12.66
C VAL A 33 3.97 -15.42 -13.46
N ALA A 34 4.13 -14.13 -13.77
CA ALA A 34 3.22 -13.38 -14.63
C ALA A 34 3.16 -13.96 -16.05
N THR A 35 4.33 -14.31 -16.60
CA THR A 35 4.41 -14.94 -17.93
C THR A 35 3.72 -16.31 -17.94
N LYS A 36 3.96 -17.14 -16.91
CA LYS A 36 3.31 -18.45 -16.76
C LYS A 36 1.79 -18.29 -16.67
N MET A 37 1.32 -17.40 -15.81
CA MET A 37 -0.10 -17.16 -15.61
C MET A 37 -0.79 -16.60 -16.86
N ALA A 38 -0.18 -15.60 -17.52
CA ALA A 38 -0.77 -14.95 -18.69
C ALA A 38 -0.72 -15.81 -19.97
N ALA A 39 0.26 -16.70 -20.08
CA ALA A 39 0.36 -17.64 -21.20
C ALA A 39 -0.69 -18.77 -21.14
N ASP A 40 -1.14 -19.13 -19.95
CA ASP A 40 -2.17 -20.14 -19.74
C ASP A 40 -3.54 -19.57 -20.14
N LYS A 41 -4.19 -20.16 -21.14
CA LYS A 41 -5.46 -19.69 -21.68
C LYS A 41 -6.66 -20.04 -20.80
N ASP A 42 -6.50 -20.97 -19.88
CA ASP A 42 -7.55 -21.35 -18.93
C ASP A 42 -7.63 -20.37 -17.75
N ILE A 43 -6.57 -19.56 -17.51
CA ILE A 43 -6.60 -18.47 -16.54
C ILE A 43 -7.15 -17.21 -17.22
N ILE A 44 -8.29 -16.73 -16.76
CA ILE A 44 -9.04 -15.65 -17.41
C ILE A 44 -8.57 -14.27 -16.97
N ALA A 45 -8.33 -14.06 -15.66
CA ALA A 45 -7.94 -12.77 -15.10
C ALA A 45 -7.19 -12.95 -13.77
N GLY A 46 -6.54 -11.89 -13.29
CA GLY A 46 -5.78 -11.92 -12.05
C GLY A 46 -6.11 -10.78 -11.09
N ALA A 47 -6.01 -11.07 -9.78
CA ALA A 47 -5.88 -10.05 -8.75
C ALA A 47 -4.43 -10.09 -8.25
N THR A 48 -3.67 -9.02 -8.48
CA THR A 48 -2.20 -9.08 -8.42
C THR A 48 -1.59 -7.96 -7.60
N HIS A 49 -0.44 -8.22 -7.17
CA HIS A 49 0.72 -7.53 -6.64
C HIS A 49 0.49 -6.66 -5.41
N TYR A 50 1.23 -7.04 -4.38
CA TYR A 50 1.46 -6.20 -3.21
C TYR A 50 2.61 -5.21 -3.44
N CYS A 51 3.74 -5.68 -3.98
CA CYS A 51 4.94 -4.89 -4.14
C CYS A 51 4.94 -4.05 -5.43
N SER A 52 5.27 -2.75 -5.33
CA SER A 52 5.31 -1.85 -6.49
C SER A 52 6.35 -2.26 -7.53
N SER A 53 7.52 -2.77 -7.10
CA SER A 53 8.58 -3.25 -7.99
C SER A 53 8.16 -4.48 -8.82
N THR A 54 7.38 -5.39 -8.25
CA THR A 54 6.86 -6.55 -8.99
C THR A 54 5.73 -6.15 -9.92
N ALA A 55 4.84 -5.27 -9.48
CA ALA A 55 3.77 -4.77 -10.32
C ALA A 55 4.29 -4.05 -11.56
N ILE A 56 5.20 -3.08 -11.40
CA ILE A 56 5.74 -2.31 -12.54
C ILE A 56 6.55 -3.18 -13.52
N ALA A 57 7.22 -4.22 -13.02
CA ALA A 57 7.97 -5.15 -13.85
C ALA A 57 7.08 -6.05 -14.71
N THR A 58 5.82 -6.21 -14.38
CA THR A 58 4.90 -7.19 -15.02
C THR A 58 3.84 -6.58 -15.93
N VAL A 59 3.61 -5.26 -15.88
CA VAL A 59 2.55 -4.60 -16.68
C VAL A 59 2.68 -4.86 -18.18
N ASP A 60 3.91 -4.79 -18.72
CA ASP A 60 4.16 -5.05 -20.14
C ASP A 60 3.91 -6.53 -20.53
N THR A 61 4.13 -7.46 -19.60
CA THR A 61 3.81 -8.87 -19.78
C THR A 61 2.30 -9.08 -19.87
N TYR A 62 1.53 -8.51 -18.95
CA TYR A 62 0.07 -8.62 -18.99
C TYR A 62 -0.52 -8.01 -20.25
N HIS A 63 -0.05 -6.83 -20.65
CA HIS A 63 -0.45 -6.20 -21.91
C HIS A 63 -0.14 -7.08 -23.12
N LYS A 64 1.08 -7.59 -23.23
CA LYS A 64 1.51 -8.48 -24.34
C LYS A 64 0.61 -9.71 -24.52
N PHE A 65 0.12 -10.27 -23.42
CA PHE A 65 -0.73 -11.47 -23.42
C PHE A 65 -2.24 -11.15 -23.46
N GLY A 66 -2.64 -9.87 -23.43
CA GLY A 66 -4.05 -9.47 -23.27
C GLY A 66 -4.65 -10.07 -21.99
N PHE A 67 -3.91 -10.02 -20.88
CA PHE A 67 -4.27 -10.65 -19.62
C PHE A 67 -4.76 -9.58 -18.61
N PRO A 68 -6.06 -9.52 -18.31
CA PRO A 68 -6.59 -8.50 -17.41
C PRO A 68 -6.19 -8.76 -15.96
N VAL A 69 -5.72 -7.71 -15.30
CA VAL A 69 -5.36 -7.76 -13.87
C VAL A 69 -5.92 -6.57 -13.11
N ILE A 70 -6.24 -6.81 -11.85
CA ILE A 70 -6.59 -5.78 -10.86
C ILE A 70 -5.53 -5.77 -9.76
N VAL A 71 -4.77 -4.70 -9.68
CA VAL A 71 -3.77 -4.46 -8.64
C VAL A 71 -4.47 -4.02 -7.37
N TRP A 72 -4.10 -4.62 -6.23
CA TRP A 72 -4.79 -4.38 -4.96
C TRP A 72 -3.90 -3.78 -3.86
N GLY A 73 -2.57 -3.85 -3.96
CA GLY A 73 -1.64 -3.42 -2.92
C GLY A 73 -0.60 -2.41 -3.41
N ALA A 74 -0.01 -2.65 -4.59
CA ALA A 74 1.06 -1.82 -5.12
C ALA A 74 0.58 -0.39 -5.44
N VAL A 75 1.33 0.62 -4.98
CA VAL A 75 0.91 2.04 -4.97
C VAL A 75 1.72 2.96 -5.89
N LEU A 76 2.76 2.46 -6.57
CA LEU A 76 3.55 3.26 -7.53
C LEU A 76 2.65 3.81 -8.65
N PRO A 77 2.61 5.13 -8.90
CA PRO A 77 1.74 5.71 -9.93
C PRO A 77 1.96 5.14 -11.32
N ASP A 78 3.21 4.87 -11.69
CA ASP A 78 3.61 4.38 -13.00
C ASP A 78 2.97 3.05 -13.42
N ILE A 79 2.48 2.26 -12.46
CA ILE A 79 1.78 1.00 -12.74
C ILE A 79 0.56 1.24 -13.65
N THR A 80 -0.18 2.30 -13.44
CA THR A 80 -1.35 2.69 -14.24
C THR A 80 -1.06 3.89 -15.15
N TYR A 81 -0.29 4.86 -14.69
CA TYR A 81 -0.11 6.13 -15.40
C TYR A 81 1.00 6.16 -16.45
N ARG A 82 1.99 5.24 -16.39
CA ARG A 82 3.07 5.19 -17.39
C ARG A 82 2.54 4.82 -18.78
N ASN A 83 1.58 3.90 -18.84
CA ASN A 83 0.97 3.40 -20.06
C ASN A 83 -0.56 3.40 -19.93
N LYS A 84 -1.26 3.49 -21.09
CA LYS A 84 -2.72 3.29 -21.16
C LYS A 84 -3.04 1.83 -21.51
N TYR A 85 -2.60 0.90 -20.68
CA TYR A 85 -2.89 -0.51 -20.87
C TYR A 85 -4.28 -0.86 -20.35
N ALA A 86 -5.19 -1.23 -21.25
CA ALA A 86 -6.56 -1.59 -20.90
C ALA A 86 -6.65 -2.84 -20.00
N GLU A 87 -5.59 -3.63 -19.95
CA GLU A 87 -5.49 -4.81 -19.12
C GLU A 87 -5.24 -4.49 -17.63
N ILE A 88 -4.73 -3.29 -17.32
CA ILE A 88 -4.23 -2.96 -15.99
C ILE A 88 -5.22 -2.05 -15.27
N HIS A 89 -5.75 -2.53 -14.14
CA HIS A 89 -6.61 -1.75 -13.26
C HIS A 89 -6.06 -1.78 -11.83
N ARG A 90 -6.40 -0.77 -11.00
CA ARG A 90 -6.00 -0.70 -9.60
C ARG A 90 -7.11 -0.18 -8.71
N VAL A 91 -7.48 -0.96 -7.67
CA VAL A 91 -8.60 -0.62 -6.77
C VAL A 91 -8.22 0.28 -5.61
N ASN A 92 -6.95 0.33 -5.21
CA ASN A 92 -6.46 1.23 -4.16
C ASN A 92 -5.94 2.56 -4.72
N GLY A 93 -5.52 3.47 -3.83
CA GLY A 93 -4.90 4.75 -4.18
C GLY A 93 -3.45 4.61 -4.65
N THR A 94 -2.80 5.75 -4.81
CA THR A 94 -1.39 5.84 -5.20
C THR A 94 -0.56 6.50 -4.11
N MET A 95 0.75 6.31 -4.16
CA MET A 95 1.67 7.01 -3.25
C MET A 95 1.66 8.54 -3.43
N ILE A 96 1.12 9.08 -4.53
CA ILE A 96 0.89 10.52 -4.66
C ILE A 96 -0.09 10.97 -3.58
N ASN A 97 -1.27 10.34 -3.50
CA ASN A 97 -2.28 10.68 -2.52
C ASN A 97 -1.76 10.53 -1.08
N GLN A 98 -1.01 9.46 -0.83
CA GLN A 98 -0.41 9.21 0.48
C GLN A 98 0.59 10.29 0.87
N ASN A 99 1.50 10.65 -0.04
CA ASN A 99 2.55 11.63 0.22
C ASN A 99 2.02 13.07 0.29
N ASP A 100 0.97 13.41 -0.48
CA ASP A 100 0.27 14.69 -0.31
C ASP A 100 -0.30 14.81 1.10
N ALA A 101 -1.04 13.81 1.59
CA ALA A 101 -1.61 13.80 2.93
C ALA A 101 -0.53 13.83 4.03
N ASN A 102 0.60 13.13 3.80
CA ASN A 102 1.73 13.09 4.72
C ASN A 102 2.42 14.48 4.82
N ALA A 103 2.79 15.07 3.70
CA ALA A 103 3.43 16.38 3.65
C ALA A 103 2.52 17.48 4.24
N GLU A 104 1.20 17.37 4.04
CA GLU A 104 0.22 18.27 4.68
C GLU A 104 0.24 18.14 6.20
N LEU A 105 0.24 16.90 6.75
CA LEU A 105 0.26 16.68 8.19
C LEU A 105 1.55 17.23 8.79
N ILE A 106 2.73 16.85 8.27
CA ILE A 106 4.04 17.32 8.75
C ILE A 106 4.11 18.86 8.73
N SER A 107 3.62 19.48 7.67
CA SER A 107 3.58 20.93 7.53
C SER A 107 2.62 21.60 8.50
N SER A 108 1.47 20.98 8.79
CA SER A 108 0.46 21.49 9.73
C SER A 108 0.94 21.41 11.17
N LEU A 109 1.72 20.39 11.52
CA LEU A 109 2.37 20.21 12.81
C LEU A 109 3.53 21.20 13.05
N GLY A 110 3.90 21.98 12.03
CA GLY A 110 4.88 23.05 12.15
C GLY A 110 6.33 22.62 11.98
N TYR A 111 6.60 21.35 11.63
CA TYR A 111 7.94 20.85 11.37
C TYR A 111 8.57 21.54 10.14
N LYS A 112 9.90 21.80 10.20
CA LYS A 112 10.64 22.58 9.20
C LYS A 112 11.70 21.77 8.47
N THR A 113 12.21 20.70 9.09
CA THR A 113 13.33 19.91 8.57
C THR A 113 13.02 18.43 8.59
N VAL A 114 13.21 17.79 7.43
CA VAL A 114 12.96 16.36 7.24
C VAL A 114 14.21 15.70 6.66
N ALA A 115 14.67 14.61 7.27
CA ALA A 115 15.58 13.68 6.61
C ALA A 115 14.77 12.54 5.99
N VAL A 116 15.15 12.10 4.80
CA VAL A 116 14.49 10.98 4.12
C VAL A 116 15.40 9.77 4.17
N ILE A 117 14.87 8.63 4.61
CA ILE A 117 15.45 7.31 4.40
C ILE A 117 14.48 6.52 3.52
N HIS A 118 14.98 5.89 2.48
CA HIS A 118 14.14 5.06 1.62
C HIS A 118 14.85 3.78 1.20
N ASP A 119 14.12 2.70 1.04
CA ASP A 119 14.70 1.53 0.39
C ASP A 119 14.97 1.80 -1.10
N THR A 120 15.88 1.03 -1.69
CA THR A 120 16.32 1.23 -3.07
C THR A 120 15.43 0.55 -4.11
N THR A 121 14.28 0.01 -3.70
CA THR A 121 13.25 -0.52 -4.61
C THR A 121 12.47 0.61 -5.31
N ASP A 122 11.67 0.26 -6.32
CA ASP A 122 10.78 1.24 -6.97
C ASP A 122 9.75 1.83 -5.98
N TYR A 123 9.35 1.06 -4.96
CA TYR A 123 8.49 1.56 -3.88
C TYR A 123 9.16 2.67 -3.07
N GLY A 124 10.35 2.42 -2.52
CA GLY A 124 11.03 3.41 -1.69
C GLY A 124 11.49 4.63 -2.48
N LYS A 125 12.03 4.44 -3.69
CA LYS A 125 12.41 5.53 -4.59
C LYS A 125 11.21 6.40 -4.98
N GLY A 126 10.08 5.77 -5.30
CA GLY A 126 8.84 6.48 -5.61
C GLY A 126 8.35 7.31 -4.42
N HIS A 127 8.34 6.74 -3.22
CA HIS A 127 7.98 7.48 -2.00
C HIS A 127 8.90 8.68 -1.75
N ASN A 128 10.22 8.53 -1.91
CA ASN A 128 11.16 9.66 -1.82
C ASN A 128 10.83 10.76 -2.83
N GLU A 129 10.57 10.39 -4.08
CA GLU A 129 10.26 11.35 -5.15
C GLU A 129 8.94 12.10 -4.87
N TYR A 130 7.85 11.36 -4.64
CA TYR A 130 6.52 11.97 -4.48
C TYR A 130 6.38 12.74 -3.17
N PHE A 131 7.00 12.27 -2.08
CA PHE A 131 7.05 13.03 -0.83
C PHE A 131 7.83 14.35 -1.01
N GLY A 132 8.98 14.29 -1.68
CA GLY A 132 9.77 15.48 -2.01
C GLY A 132 8.98 16.50 -2.83
N LYS A 133 8.23 16.04 -3.85
CA LYS A 133 7.35 16.90 -4.66
C LYS A 133 6.22 17.53 -3.83
N ALA A 134 5.56 16.73 -2.99
CA ALA A 134 4.48 17.19 -2.14
C ALA A 134 4.97 18.23 -1.12
N LEU A 135 6.11 17.97 -0.47
CA LEU A 135 6.69 18.87 0.50
C LEU A 135 7.12 20.19 -0.14
N ALA A 136 7.76 20.15 -1.32
CA ALA A 136 8.17 21.32 -2.08
C ALA A 136 6.96 22.16 -2.53
N LYS A 137 5.86 21.53 -2.95
CA LYS A 137 4.62 22.21 -3.33
C LYS A 137 4.02 23.02 -2.17
N ILE A 138 4.07 22.47 -0.95
CA ILE A 138 3.58 23.16 0.26
C ILE A 138 4.56 24.26 0.70
N GLY A 139 5.87 24.05 0.57
CA GLY A 139 6.91 25.04 0.85
C GLY A 139 7.11 25.42 2.31
N LYS A 140 6.58 24.66 3.28
CA LYS A 140 6.68 24.96 4.71
C LYS A 140 7.80 24.21 5.43
N ALA A 141 8.27 23.10 4.86
CA ALA A 141 9.39 22.31 5.37
C ALA A 141 10.34 21.93 4.22
N LYS A 142 11.56 21.54 4.54
CA LYS A 142 12.58 21.17 3.56
C LYS A 142 13.24 19.83 3.90
N ILE A 143 13.63 19.09 2.88
CA ILE A 143 14.49 17.91 3.02
C ILE A 143 15.92 18.39 3.25
N VAL A 144 16.54 17.92 4.34
CA VAL A 144 17.92 18.27 4.73
C VAL A 144 18.92 17.17 4.41
N GLY A 145 18.46 15.96 4.08
CA GLY A 145 19.29 14.84 3.63
C GLY A 145 18.43 13.70 3.15
N THR A 146 18.95 12.91 2.19
CA THR A 146 18.28 11.73 1.62
C THR A 146 19.26 10.56 1.61
N PHE A 147 18.81 9.40 2.08
CA PHE A 147 19.62 8.20 2.29
C PHE A 147 18.92 6.98 1.71
N GLY A 148 19.56 6.34 0.72
CA GLY A 148 19.09 5.07 0.16
C GLY A 148 19.69 3.88 0.91
N VAL A 149 18.84 2.91 1.29
CA VAL A 149 19.25 1.70 2.02
C VAL A 149 18.75 0.45 1.31
N THR A 150 19.44 -0.69 1.47
CA THR A 150 18.97 -1.94 0.87
C THR A 150 18.11 -2.75 1.85
N ALA A 151 17.30 -3.66 1.31
CA ALA A 151 16.42 -4.51 2.13
C ALA A 151 17.23 -5.44 3.09
N GLU A 152 18.40 -5.86 2.65
CA GLU A 152 19.29 -6.77 3.39
C GLU A 152 20.16 -6.06 4.43
N GLN A 153 20.27 -4.72 4.37
CA GLN A 153 21.09 -3.92 5.27
C GLN A 153 20.64 -4.10 6.72
N GLN A 154 21.59 -4.41 7.61
CA GLN A 154 21.33 -4.65 9.04
C GLN A 154 21.80 -3.50 9.93
N ASP A 155 22.83 -2.77 9.51
CA ASP A 155 23.44 -1.67 10.24
C ASP A 155 23.25 -0.36 9.49
N PHE A 156 22.64 0.62 10.15
CA PHE A 156 22.34 1.95 9.66
C PHE A 156 23.10 3.04 10.40
N THR A 157 24.17 2.66 11.14
CA THR A 157 24.95 3.58 11.98
C THR A 157 25.53 4.74 11.17
N ALA A 158 25.98 4.48 9.93
CA ALA A 158 26.57 5.51 9.08
C ALA A 158 25.52 6.58 8.68
N GLU A 159 24.38 6.14 8.18
CA GLU A 159 23.28 7.01 7.75
C GLU A 159 22.70 7.77 8.95
N LEU A 160 22.41 7.06 10.05
CA LEU A 160 21.83 7.67 11.26
C LEU A 160 22.79 8.65 11.96
N THR A 161 24.11 8.44 11.89
CA THR A 161 25.11 9.40 12.39
C THR A 161 25.11 10.68 11.57
N GLN A 162 25.01 10.57 10.24
CA GLN A 162 24.87 11.74 9.36
C GLN A 162 23.54 12.46 9.62
N ILE A 163 22.44 11.72 9.71
CA ILE A 163 21.13 12.28 10.05
C ILE A 163 21.17 13.00 11.39
N LYS A 164 21.77 12.41 12.40
CA LYS A 164 21.92 13.05 13.73
C LYS A 164 22.66 14.39 13.63
N SER A 165 23.70 14.50 12.80
CA SER A 165 24.43 15.75 12.59
C SER A 165 23.59 16.82 11.87
N LEU A 166 22.65 16.41 11.00
CA LEU A 166 21.69 17.29 10.33
C LEU A 166 20.58 17.77 11.26
N ASN A 167 20.38 17.07 12.38
CA ASN A 167 19.38 17.37 13.41
C ASN A 167 17.97 17.63 12.84
N PRO A 168 17.41 16.70 12.03
CA PRO A 168 16.06 16.89 11.48
C PRO A 168 15.01 16.75 12.56
N GLU A 169 13.86 17.39 12.38
CA GLU A 169 12.70 17.24 13.26
C GLU A 169 11.91 15.96 12.94
N VAL A 170 11.95 15.52 11.68
CA VAL A 170 11.26 14.33 11.18
C VAL A 170 12.23 13.47 10.37
N ILE A 171 12.13 12.15 10.53
CA ILE A 171 12.70 11.17 9.60
C ILE A 171 11.53 10.53 8.85
N TYR A 172 11.40 10.88 7.58
CA TYR A 172 10.48 10.20 6.67
C TYR A 172 11.11 8.90 6.17
N PHE A 173 10.39 7.79 6.32
CA PHE A 173 10.84 6.46 5.91
C PHE A 173 9.96 5.89 4.80
N GLY A 174 10.50 5.82 3.58
CA GLY A 174 9.90 5.17 2.41
C GLY A 174 10.38 3.72 2.25
N GLY A 175 9.76 2.79 2.97
CA GLY A 175 10.17 1.39 2.92
C GLY A 175 9.23 0.46 3.70
N LEU A 176 9.62 -0.81 3.81
CA LEU A 176 8.81 -1.85 4.40
C LEU A 176 9.14 -2.11 5.88
N THR A 177 8.21 -2.73 6.61
CA THR A 177 8.27 -3.03 8.04
C THR A 177 9.62 -3.59 8.52
N PRO A 178 10.24 -4.63 7.90
CA PRO A 178 11.50 -5.19 8.44
C PRO A 178 12.64 -4.18 8.51
N ILE A 179 12.74 -3.29 7.53
CA ILE A 179 13.76 -2.23 7.50
C ILE A 179 13.39 -1.13 8.51
N GLY A 180 12.12 -0.73 8.54
CA GLY A 180 11.60 0.30 9.44
C GLY A 180 11.83 -0.03 10.92
N VAL A 181 11.60 -1.29 11.31
CA VAL A 181 11.88 -1.79 12.67
C VAL A 181 13.38 -1.63 13.03
N ARG A 182 14.27 -2.04 12.12
CA ARG A 182 15.72 -1.94 12.36
C ARG A 182 16.18 -0.48 12.48
N ILE A 183 15.72 0.39 11.57
CA ILE A 183 16.07 1.82 11.58
C ILE A 183 15.56 2.47 12.86
N ARG A 184 14.28 2.29 13.21
CA ARG A 184 13.70 2.92 14.41
C ARG A 184 14.39 2.45 15.70
N SER A 185 14.74 1.17 15.79
CA SER A 185 15.52 0.62 16.93
C SER A 185 16.91 1.26 17.01
N GLN A 186 17.60 1.45 15.88
CA GLN A 186 18.93 2.04 15.84
C GLN A 186 18.91 3.55 16.09
N MET A 187 17.84 4.25 15.68
CA MET A 187 17.61 5.66 16.06
C MET A 187 17.65 5.84 17.59
N ASP A 188 16.98 4.96 18.32
CA ASP A 188 16.94 5.01 19.78
C ASP A 188 18.34 4.79 20.39
N LYS A 189 19.04 3.73 19.95
CA LYS A 189 20.40 3.40 20.39
C LYS A 189 21.40 4.54 20.15
N LEU A 190 21.28 5.24 19.05
CA LEU A 190 22.16 6.34 18.64
C LEU A 190 21.69 7.70 19.20
N GLY A 191 20.54 7.75 19.88
CA GLY A 191 19.97 8.97 20.43
C GLY A 191 19.54 9.98 19.36
N VAL A 192 19.02 9.50 18.23
CA VAL A 192 18.39 10.33 17.20
C VAL A 192 16.97 10.67 17.62
N LYS A 193 16.71 11.94 17.94
CA LYS A 193 15.43 12.41 18.46
C LYS A 193 14.63 13.14 17.38
N ALA A 194 14.02 12.39 16.48
CA ALA A 194 13.14 12.90 15.45
C ALA A 194 11.84 12.09 15.45
N VAL A 195 10.74 12.65 14.94
CA VAL A 195 9.55 11.87 14.65
C VAL A 195 9.89 10.84 13.59
N PHE A 196 9.53 9.58 13.83
CA PHE A 196 9.58 8.55 12.79
C PHE A 196 8.28 8.58 12.02
N ASP A 197 8.34 8.87 10.75
CA ASP A 197 7.20 9.07 9.87
C ASP A 197 7.31 8.08 8.70
N GLY A 198 6.42 7.11 8.66
CA GLY A 198 6.47 6.03 7.68
C GLY A 198 5.31 6.04 6.70
N THR A 199 5.44 5.19 5.71
CA THR A 199 4.46 4.96 4.65
C THR A 199 3.54 3.79 5.00
N SER A 200 2.64 3.41 4.07
CA SER A 200 1.81 2.20 4.20
C SER A 200 2.62 0.92 4.44
N GLY A 201 3.87 0.90 4.05
CA GLY A 201 4.77 -0.24 4.24
C GLY A 201 5.10 -0.59 5.70
N ILE A 202 4.79 0.29 6.67
CA ILE A 202 4.94 0.00 8.10
C ILE A 202 3.62 -0.23 8.84
N VAL A 203 2.47 -0.08 8.16
CA VAL A 203 1.16 -0.28 8.81
C VAL A 203 0.87 -1.78 8.93
N SER A 204 1.49 -2.40 9.92
CA SER A 204 1.31 -3.81 10.27
C SER A 204 1.56 -4.03 11.76
N ASP A 205 0.92 -5.05 12.33
CA ASP A 205 1.15 -5.46 13.72
C ASP A 205 2.61 -5.84 13.96
N ALA A 206 3.30 -6.39 12.96
CA ALA A 206 4.71 -6.76 13.02
C ALA A 206 5.62 -5.56 13.30
N PHE A 207 5.27 -4.35 12.85
CA PHE A 207 6.03 -3.14 13.16
C PHE A 207 5.96 -2.82 14.66
N ILE A 208 4.75 -2.86 15.23
CA ILE A 208 4.53 -2.61 16.66
C ILE A 208 5.18 -3.71 17.49
N GLN A 209 4.98 -4.97 17.14
CA GLN A 209 5.55 -6.11 17.85
C GLN A 209 7.10 -6.09 17.83
N GLY A 210 7.70 -5.73 16.70
CA GLY A 210 9.15 -5.65 16.55
C GLY A 210 9.80 -4.51 17.34
N LEU A 211 9.05 -3.45 17.64
CA LEU A 211 9.56 -2.26 18.34
C LEU A 211 9.12 -2.15 19.80
N GLY A 212 7.96 -2.73 20.14
CA GLY A 212 7.36 -2.52 21.46
C GLY A 212 7.15 -1.03 21.76
N PRO A 213 7.59 -0.55 22.93
CA PRO A 213 7.43 0.87 23.31
C PRO A 213 8.12 1.87 22.37
N LEU A 214 9.13 1.43 21.59
CA LEU A 214 9.83 2.31 20.65
C LEU A 214 8.95 2.73 19.45
N ALA A 215 7.84 2.03 19.21
CA ALA A 215 6.91 2.39 18.16
C ALA A 215 6.04 3.64 18.50
N GLU A 216 5.94 3.99 19.79
CA GLU A 216 5.07 5.07 20.28
C GLU A 216 5.40 6.41 19.59
N GLY A 217 4.35 7.12 19.14
CA GLY A 217 4.47 8.38 18.42
C GLY A 217 4.97 8.29 16.97
N ALA A 218 5.19 7.09 16.44
CA ALA A 218 5.48 6.95 15.01
C ALA A 218 4.21 7.26 14.20
N LEU A 219 4.39 8.01 13.10
CA LEU A 219 3.34 8.32 12.14
C LEU A 219 3.36 7.29 11.01
N ALA A 220 2.20 7.04 10.44
CA ALA A 220 2.07 6.19 9.25
C ALA A 220 0.85 6.61 8.42
N PHE A 221 0.90 6.31 7.14
CA PHE A 221 -0.15 6.66 6.19
C PHE A 221 -0.48 5.45 5.32
N ARG A 222 -1.76 5.22 5.05
CA ARG A 222 -2.20 4.09 4.23
C ARG A 222 -3.39 4.45 3.36
N GLU A 223 -3.45 3.84 2.21
CA GLU A 223 -4.63 3.84 1.34
C GLU A 223 -5.76 3.02 1.99
N GLY A 224 -6.97 3.58 1.94
CA GLY A 224 -8.19 2.97 2.49
C GLY A 224 -8.41 3.27 3.97
N ALA A 225 -9.65 3.15 4.39
CA ALA A 225 -10.05 3.21 5.79
C ALA A 225 -9.60 1.93 6.54
N PRO A 226 -9.53 1.96 7.88
CA PRO A 226 -9.44 0.75 8.68
C PRO A 226 -10.52 -0.25 8.30
N THR A 227 -10.20 -1.54 8.31
CA THR A 227 -11.12 -2.59 7.80
C THR A 227 -12.50 -2.52 8.44
N GLU A 228 -12.56 -2.24 9.74
CA GLU A 228 -13.81 -2.11 10.50
C GLU A 228 -14.67 -0.89 10.09
N LYS A 229 -14.06 0.12 9.47
CA LYS A 229 -14.73 1.34 8.97
C LYS A 229 -15.07 1.26 7.48
N LEU A 230 -14.64 0.21 6.79
CA LEU A 230 -15.01 -0.01 5.39
C LEU A 230 -16.51 -0.31 5.27
N PRO A 231 -17.18 0.11 4.18
CA PRO A 231 -18.60 -0.18 3.96
C PRO A 231 -18.97 -1.66 4.07
N GLY A 232 -18.12 -2.55 3.56
CA GLY A 232 -18.28 -3.99 3.68
C GLY A 232 -17.36 -4.65 4.72
N GLY A 233 -16.75 -3.86 5.62
CA GLY A 233 -15.74 -4.36 6.56
C GLY A 233 -16.27 -5.41 7.52
N LYS A 234 -17.45 -5.19 8.09
CA LYS A 234 -18.11 -6.19 8.96
C LYS A 234 -18.34 -7.51 8.24
N PHE A 235 -18.93 -7.46 7.03
CA PHE A 235 -19.15 -8.65 6.19
C PHE A 235 -17.82 -9.37 5.91
N PHE A 236 -16.80 -8.63 5.48
CA PHE A 236 -15.49 -9.21 5.19
C PHE A 236 -14.89 -9.93 6.40
N MET A 237 -14.86 -9.28 7.57
CA MET A 237 -14.30 -9.86 8.80
C MET A 237 -15.09 -11.08 9.27
N GLU A 238 -16.43 -11.05 9.23
CA GLU A 238 -17.25 -12.20 9.57
C GLU A 238 -16.96 -13.41 8.67
N LYS A 239 -16.89 -13.18 7.35
CA LYS A 239 -16.61 -14.24 6.38
C LYS A 239 -15.17 -14.74 6.46
N TYR A 240 -14.20 -13.85 6.70
CA TYR A 240 -12.80 -14.21 6.88
C TYR A 240 -12.60 -15.08 8.13
N ASN A 241 -13.11 -14.64 9.27
CA ASN A 241 -12.98 -15.35 10.55
C ASN A 241 -13.65 -16.73 10.51
N ALA A 242 -14.76 -16.88 9.78
CA ALA A 242 -15.43 -18.16 9.59
C ALA A 242 -14.56 -19.20 8.84
N GLN A 243 -13.53 -18.75 8.09
CA GLN A 243 -12.60 -19.67 7.40
C GLN A 243 -11.55 -20.25 8.33
N LYS A 244 -11.32 -19.65 9.51
CA LYS A 244 -10.29 -20.05 10.48
C LYS A 244 -8.89 -20.14 9.86
N TYR A 245 -8.51 -19.13 9.06
CA TYR A 245 -7.15 -19.02 8.54
C TYR A 245 -6.17 -18.77 9.69
N ASP A 246 -4.92 -19.23 9.54
CA ASP A 246 -3.89 -19.12 10.58
C ASP A 246 -3.46 -17.66 10.86
N ASN A 247 -3.58 -16.79 9.85
CA ASN A 247 -3.17 -15.40 9.96
C ASN A 247 -4.37 -14.45 9.80
N PRO A 248 -4.32 -13.26 10.41
CA PRO A 248 -5.33 -12.23 10.18
C PRO A 248 -5.26 -11.70 8.74
N PRO A 249 -6.32 -11.00 8.25
CA PRO A 249 -6.38 -10.56 6.85
C PRO A 249 -5.46 -9.40 6.51
N GLU A 250 -4.65 -8.93 7.45
CA GLU A 250 -3.74 -7.81 7.31
C GLU A 250 -4.39 -6.55 6.68
N ALA A 251 -3.59 -5.48 6.52
CA ALA A 251 -4.07 -4.17 6.09
C ALA A 251 -4.73 -4.15 4.69
N TYR A 252 -4.27 -5.00 3.78
CA TYR A 252 -4.74 -5.04 2.39
C TYR A 252 -5.65 -6.22 2.05
N GLY A 253 -6.01 -7.05 3.03
CA GLY A 253 -6.87 -8.21 2.80
C GLY A 253 -8.22 -7.87 2.18
N ALA A 254 -8.85 -6.77 2.61
CA ALA A 254 -10.11 -6.30 2.05
C ALA A 254 -9.96 -5.82 0.59
N PHE A 255 -8.83 -5.19 0.24
CA PHE A 255 -8.55 -4.76 -1.14
C PHE A 255 -8.30 -5.94 -2.07
N ALA A 256 -7.56 -6.95 -1.62
CA ALA A 256 -7.36 -8.20 -2.38
C ALA A 256 -8.68 -8.94 -2.59
N TYR A 257 -9.56 -8.94 -1.58
CA TYR A 257 -10.91 -9.46 -1.72
C TYR A 257 -11.70 -8.67 -2.76
N ALA A 258 -11.73 -7.34 -2.67
CA ALA A 258 -12.49 -6.48 -3.58
C ALA A 258 -12.01 -6.62 -5.03
N ALA A 259 -10.70 -6.73 -5.25
CA ALA A 259 -10.13 -6.95 -6.57
C ALA A 259 -10.59 -8.29 -7.17
N MET A 260 -10.50 -9.38 -6.40
CA MET A 260 -10.93 -10.70 -6.88
C MET A 260 -12.45 -10.77 -7.06
N ASP A 261 -13.23 -10.19 -6.15
CA ASP A 261 -14.69 -10.14 -6.27
C ASP A 261 -15.13 -9.39 -7.54
N MET A 262 -14.45 -8.29 -7.87
CA MET A 262 -14.67 -7.56 -9.12
C MET A 262 -14.32 -8.41 -10.35
N VAL A 263 -13.22 -9.15 -10.33
CA VAL A 263 -12.86 -10.11 -11.40
C VAL A 263 -13.98 -11.13 -11.60
N LEU A 264 -14.45 -11.74 -10.52
CA LEU A 264 -15.51 -12.76 -10.57
C LEU A 264 -16.82 -12.19 -11.10
N ASP A 265 -17.26 -11.03 -10.61
CA ASP A 265 -18.47 -10.36 -11.12
C ASP A 265 -18.38 -10.02 -12.62
N THR A 266 -17.19 -9.58 -13.03
CA THR A 266 -16.97 -9.25 -14.44
C THR A 266 -17.08 -10.51 -15.31
N ILE A 267 -16.50 -11.63 -14.90
CA ILE A 267 -16.62 -12.91 -15.60
C ILE A 267 -18.09 -13.40 -15.61
N GLU A 268 -18.82 -13.28 -14.48
CA GLU A 268 -20.25 -13.62 -14.42
C GLU A 268 -21.10 -12.83 -15.44
N LYS A 269 -20.71 -11.56 -15.67
CA LYS A 269 -21.42 -10.68 -16.61
C LYS A 269 -21.05 -10.95 -18.06
N THR A 270 -19.78 -11.13 -18.36
CA THR A 270 -19.23 -11.15 -19.74
C THR A 270 -18.95 -12.55 -20.28
N GLY A 271 -18.87 -13.55 -19.41
CA GLY A 271 -18.33 -14.88 -19.71
C GLY A 271 -16.79 -14.93 -19.55
N PRO A 272 -16.19 -16.12 -19.67
CA PRO A 272 -14.76 -16.36 -19.47
C PRO A 272 -13.95 -15.98 -20.73
N ASP A 273 -14.03 -14.73 -21.17
CA ASP A 273 -13.34 -14.17 -22.33
C ASP A 273 -12.53 -12.96 -21.89
N ARG A 274 -11.19 -13.04 -21.98
CA ARG A 274 -10.27 -12.00 -21.51
C ARG A 274 -10.57 -10.62 -22.13
N LYS A 275 -10.87 -10.58 -23.44
CA LYS A 275 -11.15 -9.30 -24.11
C LYS A 275 -12.40 -8.66 -23.56
N LYS A 276 -13.47 -9.43 -23.38
CA LYS A 276 -14.73 -8.90 -22.81
C LYS A 276 -14.55 -8.47 -21.36
N VAL A 277 -13.72 -9.20 -20.58
CA VAL A 277 -13.37 -8.82 -19.21
C VAL A 277 -12.62 -7.49 -19.20
N ILE A 278 -11.64 -7.28 -20.10
CA ILE A 278 -10.91 -6.01 -20.24
C ILE A 278 -11.86 -4.88 -20.58
N ASP A 279 -12.71 -5.07 -21.61
CA ASP A 279 -13.66 -4.05 -22.07
C ASP A 279 -14.66 -3.66 -20.95
N GLU A 280 -15.11 -4.63 -20.15
CA GLU A 280 -16.03 -4.39 -19.04
C GLU A 280 -15.35 -3.67 -17.87
N LEU A 281 -14.12 -4.06 -17.50
CA LEU A 281 -13.35 -3.40 -16.45
C LEU A 281 -13.11 -1.91 -16.78
N GLY A 282 -12.82 -1.58 -18.03
CA GLY A 282 -12.65 -0.20 -18.49
C GLY A 282 -13.91 0.68 -18.35
N ASN A 283 -15.08 0.06 -18.19
CA ASN A 283 -16.37 0.76 -18.03
C ASN A 283 -16.83 0.89 -16.56
N VAL A 284 -16.02 0.46 -15.59
CA VAL A 284 -16.40 0.50 -14.16
C VAL A 284 -16.51 1.94 -13.67
N LYS A 285 -17.75 2.33 -13.29
CA LYS A 285 -18.06 3.62 -12.65
C LYS A 285 -19.01 3.41 -11.48
N ASP A 286 -18.74 4.10 -10.38
CA ASP A 286 -19.54 4.11 -9.15
C ASP A 286 -19.93 2.72 -8.63
N ARG A 287 -19.10 1.71 -8.93
CA ARG A 287 -19.34 0.34 -8.49
C ARG A 287 -19.20 0.24 -6.98
N ASP A 288 -20.23 -0.28 -6.32
CA ASP A 288 -20.17 -0.62 -4.90
C ASP A 288 -19.24 -1.81 -4.66
N SER A 289 -18.39 -1.69 -3.63
CA SER A 289 -17.50 -2.76 -3.17
C SER A 289 -17.36 -2.72 -1.66
N ILE A 290 -16.73 -3.76 -1.09
CA ILE A 290 -16.48 -3.77 0.36
C ILE A 290 -15.53 -2.66 0.81
N VAL A 291 -14.71 -2.14 -0.08
CA VAL A 291 -13.76 -1.04 0.20
C VAL A 291 -14.32 0.35 -0.13
N GLY A 292 -15.58 0.43 -0.55
CA GLY A 292 -16.25 1.65 -0.98
C GLY A 292 -16.51 1.65 -2.49
N LYS A 293 -16.89 2.82 -3.01
CA LYS A 293 -17.13 2.98 -4.45
C LYS A 293 -15.82 2.96 -5.24
N ILE A 294 -15.86 2.29 -6.39
CA ILE A 294 -14.74 2.21 -7.32
C ILE A 294 -15.16 2.80 -8.65
N THR A 295 -14.37 3.73 -9.14
CA THR A 295 -14.47 4.30 -10.48
C THR A 295 -13.08 4.32 -11.08
N PHE A 296 -12.91 3.69 -12.23
CA PHE A 296 -11.64 3.76 -12.95
C PHE A 296 -11.61 4.94 -13.92
N ASP A 297 -10.47 5.63 -13.97
CA ASP A 297 -10.15 6.58 -15.02
C ASP A 297 -9.70 5.86 -16.31
N ASP A 298 -9.32 6.63 -17.33
CA ASP A 298 -8.85 6.10 -18.62
C ASP A 298 -7.47 5.43 -18.59
N HIS A 299 -6.84 5.39 -17.41
CA HIS A 299 -5.63 4.62 -17.11
C HIS A 299 -5.90 3.40 -16.21
N GLY A 300 -7.17 3.09 -15.90
CA GLY A 300 -7.52 2.00 -15.00
C GLY A 300 -7.25 2.27 -13.52
N GLN A 301 -7.01 3.54 -13.13
CA GLN A 301 -6.79 3.92 -11.75
C GLN A 301 -8.11 4.26 -11.05
N ASN A 302 -8.29 3.73 -9.83
CA ASN A 302 -9.42 4.18 -8.99
C ASN A 302 -9.26 5.67 -8.62
N THR A 303 -10.28 6.46 -8.90
CA THR A 303 -10.30 7.92 -8.72
C THR A 303 -10.86 8.37 -7.37
N VAL A 304 -11.27 7.44 -6.50
CA VAL A 304 -11.89 7.73 -5.19
C VAL A 304 -11.05 7.13 -4.05
N PRO A 305 -9.73 7.43 -3.97
CA PRO A 305 -8.91 6.91 -2.90
C PRO A 305 -9.21 7.63 -1.59
N VAL A 306 -9.20 6.87 -0.50
CA VAL A 306 -9.19 7.39 0.87
C VAL A 306 -7.78 7.19 1.42
N ILE A 307 -7.23 8.19 2.10
CA ILE A 307 -5.96 8.07 2.82
C ILE A 307 -6.23 8.21 4.31
N THR A 308 -5.84 7.22 5.07
CA THR A 308 -5.89 7.25 6.53
C THR A 308 -4.52 7.60 7.10
N LYS A 309 -4.50 8.57 7.99
CA LYS A 309 -3.34 9.02 8.75
C LYS A 309 -3.36 8.32 10.09
N TYR A 310 -2.26 7.73 10.49
CA TYR A 310 -2.12 7.03 11.76
C TYR A 310 -1.02 7.65 12.61
N VAL A 311 -1.18 7.52 13.92
CA VAL A 311 -0.10 7.59 14.90
C VAL A 311 -0.15 6.32 15.74
N ILE A 312 1.00 5.81 16.14
CA ILE A 312 1.04 4.70 17.09
C ILE A 312 0.88 5.28 18.49
N GLN A 313 -0.20 4.85 19.17
CA GLN A 313 -0.54 5.24 20.51
C GLN A 313 -0.90 4.01 21.33
N ASP A 314 -0.24 3.82 22.49
CA ASP A 314 -0.45 2.69 23.39
C ASP A 314 -0.36 1.32 22.68
N GLY A 315 0.62 1.20 21.78
CA GLY A 315 0.88 -0.03 21.03
C GLY A 315 -0.16 -0.37 19.97
N LYS A 316 -0.88 0.62 19.43
CA LYS A 316 -1.88 0.45 18.37
C LYS A 316 -1.77 1.55 17.33
N PHE A 317 -2.11 1.25 16.08
CA PHE A 317 -2.38 2.26 15.08
C PHE A 317 -3.72 2.94 15.39
N VAL A 318 -3.68 4.21 15.77
CA VAL A 318 -4.84 5.06 16.02
C VAL A 318 -4.93 6.08 14.89
N GLU A 319 -6.12 6.31 14.35
CA GLU A 319 -6.30 7.37 13.35
C GLU A 319 -5.91 8.71 13.97
N TRP A 320 -5.16 9.51 13.22
CA TRP A 320 -4.60 10.77 13.71
C TRP A 320 -5.65 11.64 14.39
N ASP A 321 -6.79 11.85 13.73
CA ASP A 321 -7.82 12.78 14.21
C ASP A 321 -8.54 12.28 15.49
N GLU A 322 -8.42 10.99 15.82
CA GLU A 322 -8.98 10.35 17.02
C GLU A 322 -7.94 10.24 18.15
N SER A 323 -6.67 10.57 17.88
CA SER A 323 -5.55 10.36 18.80
C SER A 323 -5.43 11.46 19.85
N GLU A 324 -4.80 11.12 20.97
CA GLU A 324 -4.42 12.10 21.99
C GLU A 324 -3.34 13.09 21.48
N TYR A 325 -2.58 12.71 20.46
CA TYR A 325 -1.60 13.58 19.81
C TYR A 325 -2.27 14.72 19.05
N ALA A 326 -3.28 14.42 18.25
CA ALA A 326 -4.06 15.44 17.55
C ALA A 326 -4.83 16.34 18.53
N GLY A 327 -5.31 15.76 19.63
CA GLY A 327 -5.99 16.49 20.72
C GLY A 327 -5.05 17.31 21.63
N GLY A 328 -3.74 17.27 21.41
CA GLY A 328 -2.73 18.01 22.20
C GLY A 328 -2.49 17.46 23.61
N LYS A 329 -3.06 16.31 23.96
CA LYS A 329 -2.84 15.64 25.26
C LYS A 329 -1.48 14.94 25.32
N ARG A 330 -0.97 14.50 24.18
CA ARG A 330 0.39 13.96 24.01
C ARG A 330 1.15 14.80 22.98
N LYS A 331 2.46 14.80 23.09
CA LYS A 331 3.35 15.50 22.14
C LYS A 331 4.22 14.52 21.38
N LEU A 332 4.33 14.72 20.09
CA LEU A 332 5.34 14.06 19.27
C LEU A 332 6.75 14.64 19.59
N PRO A 333 7.83 13.91 19.30
CA PRO A 333 9.19 14.43 19.43
C PRO A 333 9.34 15.80 18.74
N GLY A 334 10.00 16.76 19.40
CA GLY A 334 10.24 18.10 18.86
C GLY A 334 9.05 19.06 18.86
N GLN A 335 7.84 18.65 19.20
CA GLN A 335 6.71 19.57 19.40
C GLN A 335 6.89 20.41 20.67
N LYS A 336 6.66 21.72 20.53
CA LYS A 336 6.72 22.71 21.63
C LYS A 336 5.45 22.69 22.51
#